data_056bfe71adf967467bfc6027563eefb8
#
_entry.id   056bfe71adf967467bfc6027563eefb8
#
_cell.length_a   1.000
_cell.length_b   1.000
_cell.length_c   1.000
_cell.angle_alpha   90.00
_cell.angle_beta   90.00
_cell.angle_gamma   90.00
#
_symmetry.space_group_name_H-M   'P 1'
#
loop_
_entity.id
_entity.type
_entity.pdbx_description
1 polymer ?
#
loop_
_entity_poly.entity_id
_entity_poly.type
_entity_poly.pdbx_seq_one_letter_code
_entity_poly.pdbx_strand_id
1 'polypeptide(L)'
;MLHHAKVGTLLGGENQVAEVCKRLTEVGLGEIAVVVGERLSYPDEKITKKYAKNLCEETFDKLAVAIFINDHPQPRRLAPGIKDEMFIRGKVPMTKEEVRMVVIAKLGIQEDTGLVKYDQNSGQCMTSNPAPVIYDVGAGTGSVSIELSLLTEQGTVYAIEKKPEAVELLHANREKFHVGNMEILAGEASEVIPTLPAPTHVFIGGNGGNLFKIMDQIYAKNPNARIVLTAVTLETQAEMLTLADIAKRHNVDFNMVQMAVTRSREAGPYHMMQAQNPVWIVTMG
;
A
#
# COMPACT_ATOMS: atom_id res chain seq x y z
N MET A 1 13.93 2.29 -5.73
CA MET A 1 14.14 3.47 -6.61
C MET A 1 13.77 4.77 -5.92
N LEU A 2 12.59 4.89 -5.35
CA LEU A 2 12.10 6.15 -4.80
C LEU A 2 13.07 6.81 -3.80
N HIS A 3 13.66 6.02 -2.90
CA HIS A 3 14.49 6.49 -1.78
C HIS A 3 16.01 6.44 -2.05
N HIS A 4 16.44 6.00 -3.24
CA HIS A 4 17.84 5.81 -3.56
C HIS A 4 18.25 6.61 -4.78
N ALA A 5 19.37 7.35 -4.66
CA ALA A 5 19.92 8.11 -5.78
C ALA A 5 20.43 7.20 -6.91
N LYS A 6 20.87 5.99 -6.57
CA LYS A 6 21.39 5.04 -7.55
C LYS A 6 21.10 3.61 -7.12
N VAL A 7 20.61 2.81 -8.06
CA VAL A 7 20.36 1.37 -7.86
C VAL A 7 20.94 0.61 -9.06
N GLY A 8 21.83 -0.34 -8.78
CA GLY A 8 22.35 -1.27 -9.76
C GLY A 8 21.68 -2.63 -9.61
N THR A 9 21.38 -3.29 -10.72
CA THR A 9 20.78 -4.63 -10.71
C THR A 9 21.28 -5.48 -11.87
N LEU A 10 21.41 -6.77 -11.61
CA LEU A 10 21.61 -7.80 -12.63
C LEU A 10 20.24 -8.25 -13.10
N LEU A 11 19.97 -8.10 -14.38
CA LEU A 11 18.68 -8.45 -14.98
C LEU A 11 18.91 -9.62 -15.96
N GLY A 12 18.93 -10.82 -15.39
CA GLY A 12 19.07 -12.06 -16.16
C GLY A 12 17.70 -12.64 -16.52
N GLY A 13 17.33 -12.60 -17.79
CA GLY A 13 16.06 -13.12 -18.28
C GLY A 13 15.53 -12.33 -19.49
N GLU A 14 14.46 -12.86 -20.09
CA GLU A 14 13.87 -12.17 -21.24
C GLU A 14 13.21 -10.86 -20.82
N ASN A 15 13.70 -9.76 -21.37
CA ASN A 15 13.09 -8.42 -21.33
C ASN A 15 12.86 -7.78 -19.95
N GLN A 16 13.57 -8.22 -18.90
CA GLN A 16 13.38 -7.70 -17.53
C GLN A 16 13.67 -6.20 -17.40
N VAL A 17 14.58 -5.63 -18.19
CA VAL A 17 14.86 -4.18 -18.19
C VAL A 17 13.62 -3.39 -18.59
N ALA A 18 12.96 -3.79 -19.70
CA ALA A 18 11.77 -3.14 -20.20
C ALA A 18 10.60 -3.23 -19.21
N GLU A 19 10.42 -4.38 -18.56
CA GLU A 19 9.38 -4.60 -17.56
C GLU A 19 9.59 -3.68 -16.33
N VAL A 20 10.81 -3.60 -15.81
CA VAL A 20 11.14 -2.68 -14.71
C VAL A 20 10.90 -1.23 -15.13
N CYS A 21 11.31 -0.85 -16.33
CA CYS A 21 11.09 0.51 -16.85
C CYS A 21 9.61 0.83 -17.02
N LYS A 22 8.81 -0.12 -17.49
CA LYS A 22 7.35 0.00 -17.58
C LYS A 22 6.72 0.24 -16.20
N ARG A 23 7.08 -0.59 -15.21
CA ARG A 23 6.59 -0.43 -13.83
C ARG A 23 6.99 0.90 -13.21
N LEU A 24 8.22 1.38 -13.44
CA LEU A 24 8.66 2.71 -13.01
C LEU A 24 7.80 3.82 -13.64
N THR A 25 7.52 3.70 -14.94
CA THR A 25 6.70 4.68 -15.68
C THR A 25 5.27 4.71 -15.17
N GLU A 26 4.68 3.56 -14.90
CA GLU A 26 3.31 3.44 -14.33
C GLU A 26 3.14 4.09 -12.96
N VAL A 27 4.23 4.24 -12.20
CA VAL A 27 4.23 4.92 -10.90
C VAL A 27 4.83 6.33 -10.96
N GLY A 28 4.89 6.96 -12.13
CA GLY A 28 5.35 8.34 -12.30
C GLY A 28 6.88 8.52 -12.17
N LEU A 29 7.66 7.44 -12.23
CA LEU A 29 9.13 7.46 -12.19
C LEU A 29 9.77 7.26 -13.57
N GLY A 30 9.03 7.53 -14.63
CA GLY A 30 9.49 7.37 -16.03
C GLY A 30 10.66 8.25 -16.42
N GLU A 31 10.91 9.36 -15.71
CA GLU A 31 12.03 10.28 -15.95
C GLU A 31 13.34 9.86 -15.27
N ILE A 32 13.38 8.72 -14.59
CA ILE A 32 14.63 8.16 -14.06
C ILE A 32 15.54 7.79 -15.22
N ALA A 33 16.80 8.25 -15.16
CA ALA A 33 17.82 7.88 -16.13
C ALA A 33 18.26 6.42 -15.91
N VAL A 34 18.32 5.65 -16.98
CA VAL A 34 18.72 4.24 -16.96
C VAL A 34 19.90 4.04 -17.88
N VAL A 35 20.94 3.41 -17.37
CA VAL A 35 22.09 2.96 -18.14
C VAL A 35 22.05 1.44 -18.17
N VAL A 36 21.90 0.87 -19.36
CA VAL A 36 21.89 -0.57 -19.58
C VAL A 36 23.16 -0.99 -20.28
N GLY A 37 23.90 -1.93 -19.69
CA GLY A 37 25.05 -2.55 -20.28
C GLY A 37 24.71 -4.00 -20.66
N GLU A 38 24.81 -4.30 -21.95
CA GLU A 38 24.57 -5.63 -22.53
C GLU A 38 25.90 -6.27 -22.89
N ARG A 39 26.10 -7.53 -22.53
CA ARG A 39 27.28 -8.33 -22.86
C ARG A 39 28.60 -7.63 -22.53
N LEU A 40 28.66 -6.97 -21.36
CA LEU A 40 29.83 -6.22 -20.92
C LEU A 40 31.10 -7.08 -20.95
N SER A 41 32.19 -6.51 -21.44
CA SER A 41 33.50 -7.16 -21.67
C SER A 41 33.52 -8.21 -22.81
N TYR A 42 32.45 -8.33 -23.60
CA TYR A 42 32.46 -9.09 -24.84
C TYR A 42 32.72 -8.17 -26.05
N PRO A 43 33.16 -8.74 -27.22
CA PRO A 43 33.42 -7.92 -28.41
C PRO A 43 32.20 -7.16 -28.95
N ASP A 44 31.02 -7.62 -28.62
CA ASP A 44 29.72 -7.06 -29.00
C ASP A 44 29.02 -6.33 -27.82
N GLU A 45 29.82 -5.80 -26.90
CA GLU A 45 29.35 -4.95 -25.82
C GLU A 45 28.52 -3.77 -26.33
N LYS A 46 27.38 -3.53 -25.69
CA LYS A 46 26.52 -2.39 -26.00
C LYS A 46 26.08 -1.68 -24.73
N ILE A 47 26.19 -0.35 -24.72
CA ILE A 47 25.74 0.51 -23.63
C ILE A 47 24.65 1.43 -24.14
N THR A 48 23.47 1.35 -23.51
CA THR A 48 22.32 2.21 -23.80
C THR A 48 22.05 3.13 -22.62
N LYS A 49 21.87 4.43 -22.87
CA LYS A 49 21.50 5.42 -21.84
C LYS A 49 20.25 6.17 -22.29
N LYS A 50 19.14 5.99 -21.59
CA LYS A 50 17.84 6.66 -21.86
C LYS A 50 17.06 6.83 -20.55
N TYR A 51 15.91 7.52 -20.61
CA TYR A 51 14.96 7.54 -19.52
C TYR A 51 14.11 6.26 -19.50
N ALA A 52 13.64 5.86 -18.31
CA ALA A 52 12.88 4.62 -18.14
C ALA A 52 11.67 4.56 -19.09
N LYS A 53 10.91 5.66 -19.25
CA LYS A 53 9.76 5.75 -20.15
C LYS A 53 10.08 5.39 -21.61
N ASN A 54 11.32 5.58 -22.05
CA ASN A 54 11.77 5.33 -23.41
C ASN A 54 12.31 3.91 -23.63
N LEU A 55 12.35 3.09 -22.59
CA LEU A 55 12.87 1.73 -22.60
C LEU A 55 11.78 0.66 -22.41
N CYS A 56 10.54 1.07 -22.22
CA CYS A 56 9.41 0.17 -21.88
C CYS A 56 9.12 -0.91 -22.95
N GLU A 57 9.46 -0.64 -24.22
CA GLU A 57 9.20 -1.53 -25.35
C GLU A 57 10.50 -2.01 -26.03
N GLU A 58 11.67 -1.66 -25.49
CA GLU A 58 12.94 -2.07 -26.04
C GLU A 58 13.28 -3.52 -25.63
N THR A 59 14.05 -4.20 -26.49
CA THR A 59 14.53 -5.56 -26.20
C THR A 59 15.99 -5.51 -25.83
N PHE A 60 16.36 -6.24 -24.78
CA PHE A 60 17.72 -6.31 -24.25
C PHE A 60 18.24 -7.75 -24.20
N ASP A 61 19.57 -7.89 -24.25
CA ASP A 61 20.21 -9.20 -24.09
C ASP A 61 19.97 -9.78 -22.70
N LYS A 62 19.97 -11.12 -22.61
CA LYS A 62 19.82 -11.83 -21.32
C LYS A 62 20.97 -11.58 -20.36
N LEU A 63 22.14 -11.18 -20.85
CA LEU A 63 23.30 -10.76 -20.07
C LEU A 63 23.32 -9.22 -19.91
N ALA A 64 22.23 -8.68 -19.41
CA ALA A 64 22.11 -7.24 -19.16
C ALA A 64 22.30 -6.89 -17.68
N VAL A 65 22.95 -5.77 -17.45
CA VAL A 65 22.99 -5.07 -16.16
C VAL A 65 22.39 -3.68 -16.34
N ALA A 66 21.67 -3.20 -15.35
CA ALA A 66 21.11 -1.85 -15.41
C ALA A 66 21.47 -1.04 -14.17
N ILE A 67 21.77 0.25 -14.39
CA ILE A 67 21.93 1.24 -13.33
C ILE A 67 20.82 2.27 -13.51
N PHE A 68 19.99 2.43 -12.49
CA PHE A 68 18.95 3.42 -12.41
C PHE A 68 19.44 4.60 -11.58
N ILE A 69 19.30 5.81 -12.09
CA ILE A 69 19.79 7.05 -11.47
C ILE A 69 18.61 7.97 -11.21
N ASN A 70 18.36 8.23 -9.92
CA ASN A 70 17.32 9.13 -9.45
C ASN A 70 17.99 10.40 -8.89
N ASP A 71 17.87 11.50 -9.60
CA ASP A 71 18.49 12.78 -9.19
C ASP A 71 17.73 13.44 -8.01
N HIS A 72 16.52 12.99 -7.73
CA HIS A 72 15.64 13.53 -6.68
C HIS A 72 15.10 12.42 -5.75
N PRO A 73 15.95 11.69 -5.02
CA PRO A 73 15.50 10.64 -4.12
C PRO A 73 14.67 11.23 -2.99
N GLN A 74 13.51 10.63 -2.74
CA GLN A 74 12.63 11.05 -1.65
C GLN A 74 13.14 10.46 -0.31
N PRO A 75 13.06 11.19 0.80
CA PRO A 75 13.37 10.61 2.11
C PRO A 75 12.38 9.49 2.43
N ARG A 76 12.88 8.43 3.08
CA ARG A 76 12.00 7.35 3.58
C ARG A 76 11.07 7.90 4.66
N ARG A 77 9.78 7.59 4.56
CA ARG A 77 8.85 7.85 5.65
C ARG A 77 9.02 6.81 6.75
N LEU A 78 9.06 7.29 8.00
CA LEU A 78 9.18 6.44 9.18
C LEU A 78 7.92 6.45 10.05
N ALA A 79 6.94 7.29 9.71
CA ALA A 79 5.68 7.42 10.45
C ALA A 79 4.53 7.82 9.52
N PRO A 80 3.28 7.45 9.85
CA PRO A 80 2.10 7.97 9.18
C PRO A 80 1.90 9.47 9.46
N GLY A 81 1.01 10.12 8.70
CA GLY A 81 0.64 11.52 8.88
C GLY A 81 0.87 12.37 7.64
N ILE A 82 0.55 11.86 6.47
CA ILE A 82 0.44 12.69 5.27
C ILE A 82 -0.79 13.58 5.43
N LYS A 83 -0.62 14.89 5.27
CA LYS A 83 -1.71 15.84 5.37
C LYS A 83 -2.79 15.59 4.33
N ASP A 84 -4.05 15.81 4.71
CA ASP A 84 -5.20 15.54 3.85
C ASP A 84 -5.16 16.30 2.51
N GLU A 85 -4.60 17.53 2.50
CA GLU A 85 -4.46 18.36 1.30
C GLU A 85 -3.41 17.85 0.31
N MET A 86 -2.56 16.94 0.74
CA MET A 86 -1.57 16.33 -0.16
C MET A 86 -2.19 15.29 -1.10
N PHE A 87 -3.37 14.77 -0.77
CA PHE A 87 -4.04 13.79 -1.63
C PHE A 87 -4.89 14.47 -2.71
N ILE A 88 -4.91 13.87 -3.91
CA ILE A 88 -5.87 14.22 -4.95
C ILE A 88 -7.24 13.75 -4.47
N ARG A 89 -8.20 14.67 -4.42
CA ARG A 89 -9.54 14.42 -3.86
C ARG A 89 -10.60 14.85 -4.83
N GLY A 90 -11.68 14.07 -4.87
CA GLY A 90 -12.96 14.45 -5.48
C GLY A 90 -14.06 14.54 -4.41
N LYS A 91 -15.24 14.04 -4.74
CA LYS A 91 -16.37 13.91 -3.81
C LYS A 91 -16.31 12.60 -2.99
N VAL A 92 -15.32 11.76 -3.23
CA VAL A 92 -15.14 10.47 -2.55
C VAL A 92 -14.74 10.72 -1.09
N PRO A 93 -15.35 10.03 -0.13
CA PRO A 93 -14.93 10.08 1.27
C PRO A 93 -13.47 9.66 1.42
N MET A 94 -12.78 10.25 2.41
CA MET A 94 -11.38 9.95 2.72
C MET A 94 -11.21 9.84 4.22
N THR A 95 -10.53 8.79 4.67
CA THR A 95 -10.07 8.66 6.06
C THR A 95 -9.14 9.82 6.40
N LYS A 96 -9.52 10.64 7.37
CA LYS A 96 -8.80 11.87 7.76
C LYS A 96 -7.48 11.55 8.44
N GLU A 97 -6.55 12.50 8.38
CA GLU A 97 -5.16 12.37 8.84
C GLU A 97 -5.07 11.72 10.23
N GLU A 98 -5.76 12.27 11.24
CA GLU A 98 -5.67 11.78 12.62
C GLU A 98 -6.21 10.36 12.76
N VAL A 99 -7.34 10.06 12.11
CA VAL A 99 -7.94 8.72 12.11
C VAL A 99 -7.03 7.74 11.37
N ARG A 100 -6.47 8.16 10.23
CA ARG A 100 -5.56 7.36 9.42
C ARG A 100 -4.29 6.99 10.18
N MET A 101 -3.69 7.95 10.91
CA MET A 101 -2.53 7.69 11.77
C MET A 101 -2.84 6.61 12.82
N VAL A 102 -3.99 6.70 13.48
CA VAL A 102 -4.40 5.73 14.50
C VAL A 102 -4.70 4.37 13.88
N VAL A 103 -5.37 4.32 12.74
CA VAL A 103 -5.65 3.07 11.99
C VAL A 103 -4.34 2.35 11.64
N ILE A 104 -3.37 3.06 11.06
CA ILE A 104 -2.08 2.50 10.66
C ILE A 104 -1.31 2.00 11.88
N ALA A 105 -1.29 2.77 12.97
CA ALA A 105 -0.66 2.36 14.21
C ALA A 105 -1.31 1.09 14.80
N LYS A 106 -2.65 0.97 14.72
CA LYS A 106 -3.39 -0.21 15.21
C LYS A 106 -3.23 -1.44 14.33
N LEU A 107 -2.96 -1.29 13.04
CA LEU A 107 -2.57 -2.40 12.19
C LEU A 107 -1.28 -3.04 12.69
N GLY A 108 -0.36 -2.25 13.27
CA GLY A 108 0.83 -2.79 13.92
C GLY A 108 1.76 -3.51 12.96
N ILE A 109 1.84 -3.04 11.71
CA ILE A 109 2.69 -3.64 10.70
C ILE A 109 4.14 -3.49 11.15
N GLN A 110 4.79 -4.61 11.42
CA GLN A 110 6.21 -4.68 11.68
C GLN A 110 6.88 -5.23 10.43
N GLU A 111 7.64 -4.39 9.74
CA GLU A 111 8.63 -4.91 8.82
C GLU A 111 9.75 -5.50 9.68
N ASP A 112 9.99 -6.78 9.48
CA ASP A 112 11.23 -7.34 9.98
C ASP A 112 12.37 -6.70 9.18
N THR A 113 12.95 -5.63 9.74
CA THR A 113 14.23 -5.08 9.26
C THR A 113 15.36 -6.09 9.52
N GLY A 114 14.97 -7.35 9.78
CA GLY A 114 15.83 -8.45 10.15
C GLY A 114 16.97 -8.62 9.18
N LEU A 115 18.13 -8.68 9.75
CA LEU A 115 19.35 -9.19 9.13
C LEU A 115 18.95 -10.41 8.30
N VAL A 116 19.14 -10.31 6.99
CA VAL A 116 19.04 -11.45 6.09
C VAL A 116 19.89 -12.56 6.67
N LYS A 117 19.26 -13.56 7.28
CA LYS A 117 19.99 -14.73 7.76
C LYS A 117 20.35 -15.55 6.53
N TYR A 118 21.62 -15.58 6.22
CA TYR A 118 22.15 -16.47 5.22
C TYR A 118 22.20 -17.88 5.80
N ASP A 119 21.37 -18.77 5.28
CA ASP A 119 21.45 -20.19 5.63
C ASP A 119 22.63 -20.81 4.87
N GLN A 120 23.68 -21.13 5.61
CA GLN A 120 24.91 -21.72 5.08
C GLN A 120 24.70 -23.10 4.44
N ASN A 121 23.61 -23.81 4.80
CA ASN A 121 23.33 -25.16 4.30
C ASN A 121 22.55 -25.14 2.98
N SER A 122 21.63 -24.20 2.82
CA SER A 122 20.83 -24.09 1.58
C SER A 122 21.39 -23.07 0.58
N GLY A 123 22.33 -22.23 1.00
CA GLY A 123 22.84 -21.12 0.18
C GLY A 123 21.80 -20.02 -0.11
N GLN A 124 20.68 -20.03 0.63
CA GLN A 124 19.60 -19.06 0.44
C GLN A 124 19.57 -17.99 1.53
N CYS A 125 19.25 -16.78 1.12
CA CYS A 125 18.91 -15.71 2.05
C CYS A 125 17.50 -15.96 2.60
N MET A 126 17.41 -16.29 3.90
CA MET A 126 16.14 -16.44 4.60
C MET A 126 15.77 -15.12 5.26
N THR A 127 14.64 -14.53 4.88
CA THR A 127 13.99 -13.50 5.69
C THR A 127 13.21 -14.19 6.81
N SER A 128 13.35 -13.74 8.03
CA SER A 128 12.72 -14.37 9.20
C SER A 128 11.19 -14.29 9.20
N ASN A 129 10.62 -13.32 8.50
CA ASN A 129 9.16 -13.16 8.33
C ASN A 129 8.81 -12.98 6.86
N PRO A 130 7.68 -13.56 6.40
CA PRO A 130 7.18 -13.29 5.06
C PRO A 130 6.81 -11.81 4.92
N ALA A 131 7.00 -11.26 3.72
CA ALA A 131 6.61 -9.89 3.40
C ALA A 131 5.12 -9.67 3.71
N PRO A 132 4.74 -8.55 4.34
CA PRO A 132 3.34 -8.29 4.68
C PRO A 132 2.44 -8.25 3.45
N VAL A 133 1.30 -8.92 3.52
CA VAL A 133 0.20 -8.83 2.56
C VAL A 133 -0.92 -8.04 3.21
N ILE A 134 -1.19 -6.86 2.69
CA ILE A 134 -2.09 -5.89 3.33
C ILE A 134 -3.27 -5.64 2.41
N TYR A 135 -4.49 -5.74 2.95
CA TYR A 135 -5.69 -5.33 2.22
C TYR A 135 -6.19 -3.98 2.74
N ASP A 136 -6.58 -3.10 1.83
CA ASP A 136 -7.35 -1.88 2.09
C ASP A 136 -8.71 -2.03 1.41
N VAL A 137 -9.73 -2.38 2.18
CA VAL A 137 -11.09 -2.66 1.69
C VAL A 137 -11.93 -1.39 1.75
N GLY A 138 -12.44 -0.98 0.59
CA GLY A 138 -13.10 0.31 0.41
C GLY A 138 -12.08 1.46 0.43
N ALA A 139 -11.04 1.33 -0.38
CA ALA A 139 -9.86 2.19 -0.34
C ALA A 139 -10.16 3.68 -0.65
N GLY A 140 -11.26 3.98 -1.35
CA GLY A 140 -11.67 5.35 -1.64
C GLY A 140 -10.61 6.13 -2.41
N THR A 141 -10.10 7.21 -1.82
CA THR A 141 -9.01 8.00 -2.42
C THR A 141 -7.64 7.33 -2.35
N GLY A 142 -7.51 6.21 -1.63
CA GLY A 142 -6.26 5.50 -1.40
C GLY A 142 -5.38 6.11 -0.30
N SER A 143 -5.92 7.01 0.52
CA SER A 143 -5.10 7.68 1.53
C SER A 143 -4.46 6.72 2.55
N VAL A 144 -5.17 5.65 2.94
CA VAL A 144 -4.64 4.59 3.81
C VAL A 144 -3.68 3.71 3.02
N SER A 145 -4.09 3.23 1.83
CA SER A 145 -3.24 2.39 0.95
C SER A 145 -1.89 3.04 0.67
N ILE A 146 -1.87 4.34 0.34
CA ILE A 146 -0.64 5.09 0.04
C ILE A 146 0.28 5.13 1.26
N GLU A 147 -0.23 5.50 2.44
CA GLU A 147 0.62 5.57 3.64
C GLU A 147 1.13 4.18 4.05
N LEU A 148 0.29 3.15 3.97
CA LEU A 148 0.70 1.76 4.20
C LEU A 148 1.82 1.34 3.25
N SER A 149 1.69 1.66 1.97
CA SER A 149 2.69 1.32 0.95
C SER A 149 4.02 2.03 1.15
N LEU A 150 3.98 3.31 1.57
CA LEU A 150 5.19 4.09 1.85
C LEU A 150 5.89 3.67 3.16
N LEU A 151 5.16 3.07 4.09
CA LEU A 151 5.70 2.57 5.36
C LEU A 151 6.17 1.11 5.26
N THR A 152 5.73 0.37 4.23
CA THR A 152 5.96 -1.07 4.08
C THR A 152 6.68 -1.36 2.77
N GLU A 153 8.01 -1.29 2.77
CA GLU A 153 8.79 -1.41 1.51
C GLU A 153 8.77 -2.82 0.91
N GLN A 154 8.72 -3.85 1.75
CA GLN A 154 8.76 -5.26 1.31
C GLN A 154 7.37 -5.87 1.14
N GLY A 155 6.34 -5.24 1.71
CA GLY A 155 4.96 -5.71 1.64
C GLY A 155 4.25 -5.29 0.36
N THR A 156 3.13 -5.96 0.06
CA THR A 156 2.22 -5.59 -1.01
C THR A 156 0.90 -5.11 -0.42
N VAL A 157 0.42 -3.95 -0.88
CA VAL A 157 -0.88 -3.39 -0.50
C VAL A 157 -1.88 -3.59 -1.63
N TYR A 158 -2.96 -4.29 -1.34
CA TYR A 158 -4.09 -4.51 -2.25
C TYR A 158 -5.20 -3.52 -1.93
N ALA A 159 -5.32 -2.48 -2.73
CA ALA A 159 -6.36 -1.45 -2.61
C ALA A 159 -7.61 -1.87 -3.39
N ILE A 160 -8.67 -2.24 -2.68
CA ILE A 160 -9.91 -2.77 -3.26
C ILE A 160 -10.98 -1.68 -3.23
N GLU A 161 -11.50 -1.32 -4.38
CA GLU A 161 -12.52 -0.28 -4.50
C GLU A 161 -13.47 -0.58 -5.66
N LYS A 162 -14.78 -0.38 -5.44
CA LYS A 162 -15.81 -0.68 -6.45
C LYS A 162 -16.26 0.51 -7.28
N LYS A 163 -16.10 1.73 -6.76
CA LYS A 163 -16.57 2.94 -7.43
C LYS A 163 -15.56 3.42 -8.47
N PRO A 164 -15.91 3.52 -9.76
CA PRO A 164 -14.96 3.92 -10.80
C PRO A 164 -14.27 5.26 -10.54
N GLU A 165 -15.00 6.26 -10.04
CA GLU A 165 -14.44 7.56 -9.71
C GLU A 165 -13.42 7.52 -8.56
N ALA A 166 -13.54 6.57 -7.65
CA ALA A 166 -12.56 6.35 -6.60
C ALA A 166 -11.35 5.57 -7.10
N VAL A 167 -11.54 4.62 -8.01
CA VAL A 167 -10.44 3.89 -8.67
C VAL A 167 -9.56 4.87 -9.47
N GLU A 168 -10.14 5.83 -10.17
CA GLU A 168 -9.37 6.89 -10.85
C GLU A 168 -8.51 7.69 -9.87
N LEU A 169 -9.06 8.06 -8.70
CA LEU A 169 -8.32 8.76 -7.66
C LEU A 169 -7.21 7.89 -7.06
N LEU A 170 -7.42 6.59 -6.89
CA LEU A 170 -6.40 5.63 -6.47
C LEU A 170 -5.20 5.64 -7.43
N HIS A 171 -5.45 5.55 -8.74
CA HIS A 171 -4.39 5.62 -9.75
C HIS A 171 -3.65 6.96 -9.71
N ALA A 172 -4.37 8.07 -9.66
CA ALA A 172 -3.78 9.40 -9.62
C ALA A 172 -2.92 9.63 -8.36
N ASN A 173 -3.38 9.15 -7.18
CA ASN A 173 -2.60 9.24 -5.95
C ASN A 173 -1.41 8.27 -5.96
N ARG A 174 -1.57 7.04 -6.46
CA ARG A 174 -0.47 6.08 -6.64
C ARG A 174 0.67 6.69 -7.46
N GLU A 175 0.35 7.32 -8.59
CA GLU A 175 1.31 8.01 -9.44
C GLU A 175 1.95 9.20 -8.70
N LYS A 176 1.13 10.08 -8.11
CA LYS A 176 1.60 11.28 -7.38
C LYS A 176 2.58 10.96 -6.27
N PHE A 177 2.36 9.86 -5.53
CA PHE A 177 3.22 9.44 -4.43
C PHE A 177 4.27 8.42 -4.84
N HIS A 178 4.35 8.07 -6.12
CA HIS A 178 5.32 7.12 -6.71
C HIS A 178 5.33 5.76 -6.01
N VAL A 179 4.15 5.25 -5.65
CA VAL A 179 4.01 4.01 -4.90
C VAL A 179 4.05 2.80 -5.83
N GLY A 180 5.07 1.96 -5.68
CA GLY A 180 5.32 0.80 -6.55
C GLY A 180 4.83 -0.55 -6.03
N ASN A 181 4.49 -0.65 -4.74
CA ASN A 181 4.07 -1.88 -4.06
C ASN A 181 2.57 -1.89 -3.71
N MET A 182 1.78 -1.10 -4.43
CA MET A 182 0.32 -1.03 -4.31
C MET A 182 -0.35 -1.57 -5.59
N GLU A 183 -1.22 -2.55 -5.44
CA GLU A 183 -2.07 -3.08 -6.50
C GLU A 183 -3.50 -2.57 -6.32
N ILE A 184 -4.07 -2.01 -7.39
CA ILE A 184 -5.41 -1.44 -7.40
C ILE A 184 -6.36 -2.43 -8.04
N LEU A 185 -7.41 -2.81 -7.31
CA LEU A 185 -8.37 -3.83 -7.70
C LEU A 185 -9.78 -3.22 -7.75
N ALA A 186 -10.27 -3.01 -8.95
CA ALA A 186 -11.62 -2.51 -9.18
C ALA A 186 -12.63 -3.65 -9.03
N GLY A 187 -13.55 -3.55 -8.07
CA GLY A 187 -14.61 -4.53 -7.87
C GLY A 187 -15.17 -4.58 -6.46
N GLU A 188 -16.19 -5.39 -6.28
CA GLU A 188 -16.77 -5.67 -4.98
C GLU A 188 -15.80 -6.51 -4.15
N ALA A 189 -15.53 -6.09 -2.90
CA ALA A 189 -14.53 -6.73 -2.06
C ALA A 189 -14.78 -8.24 -1.89
N SER A 190 -16.03 -8.65 -1.69
CA SER A 190 -16.40 -10.06 -1.55
C SER A 190 -16.21 -10.92 -2.82
N GLU A 191 -15.96 -10.31 -3.96
CA GLU A 191 -15.65 -11.00 -5.22
C GLU A 191 -14.14 -10.99 -5.50
N VAL A 192 -13.44 -9.95 -5.09
CA VAL A 192 -12.01 -9.77 -5.28
C VAL A 192 -11.19 -10.57 -4.26
N ILE A 193 -11.52 -10.52 -2.97
CA ILE A 193 -10.77 -11.17 -1.89
C ILE A 193 -10.47 -12.65 -2.14
N PRO A 194 -11.38 -13.48 -2.67
CA PRO A 194 -11.07 -14.89 -2.96
C PRO A 194 -9.87 -15.11 -3.88
N THR A 195 -9.58 -14.18 -4.78
CA THR A 195 -8.49 -14.30 -5.79
C THR A 195 -7.13 -13.87 -5.26
N LEU A 196 -7.07 -13.20 -4.11
CA LEU A 196 -5.85 -12.61 -3.55
C LEU A 196 -5.07 -13.61 -2.68
N PRO A 197 -3.74 -13.39 -2.47
CA PRO A 197 -2.97 -14.14 -1.49
C PRO A 197 -3.52 -13.92 -0.07
N ALA A 198 -3.24 -14.84 0.87
CA ALA A 198 -3.69 -14.72 2.26
C ALA A 198 -3.17 -13.42 2.91
N PRO A 199 -4.04 -12.57 3.50
CA PRO A 199 -3.61 -11.31 4.09
C PRO A 199 -2.96 -11.53 5.45
N THR A 200 -1.96 -10.72 5.78
CA THR A 200 -1.43 -10.60 7.14
C THR A 200 -2.15 -9.49 7.92
N HIS A 201 -2.51 -8.42 7.23
CA HIS A 201 -3.18 -7.25 7.80
C HIS A 201 -4.31 -6.79 6.88
N VAL A 202 -5.39 -6.34 7.48
CA VAL A 202 -6.55 -5.85 6.72
C VAL A 202 -7.08 -4.58 7.36
N PHE A 203 -7.23 -3.54 6.56
CA PHE A 203 -8.01 -2.37 6.91
C PHE A 203 -9.36 -2.41 6.18
N ILE A 204 -10.46 -2.12 6.88
CA ILE A 204 -11.79 -2.02 6.31
C ILE A 204 -12.32 -0.60 6.55
N GLY A 205 -12.21 0.25 5.53
CA GLY A 205 -12.72 1.63 5.53
C GLY A 205 -14.15 1.75 5.03
N GLY A 206 -14.60 0.76 4.25
CA GLY A 206 -15.95 0.64 3.73
C GLY A 206 -16.25 -0.78 3.28
N ASN A 207 -17.37 -1.35 3.73
CA ASN A 207 -17.72 -2.76 3.51
C ASN A 207 -18.83 -2.97 2.47
N GLY A 208 -19.48 -1.88 2.02
CA GLY A 208 -20.59 -1.97 1.07
C GLY A 208 -21.81 -2.78 1.56
N GLY A 209 -21.96 -3.00 2.88
CA GLY A 209 -22.99 -3.83 3.48
C GLY A 209 -22.67 -5.33 3.52
N ASN A 210 -21.42 -5.71 3.20
CA ASN A 210 -20.99 -7.13 3.13
C ASN A 210 -19.96 -7.50 4.21
N LEU A 211 -19.95 -6.80 5.36
CA LEU A 211 -18.92 -6.93 6.39
C LEU A 211 -18.68 -8.38 6.80
N PHE A 212 -19.72 -9.13 7.16
CA PHE A 212 -19.58 -10.51 7.64
C PHE A 212 -19.00 -11.44 6.58
N LYS A 213 -19.46 -11.32 5.33
CA LYS A 213 -18.93 -12.12 4.22
C LYS A 213 -17.44 -11.83 3.97
N ILE A 214 -17.04 -10.56 4.05
CA ILE A 214 -15.64 -10.12 3.93
C ILE A 214 -14.82 -10.74 5.08
N MET A 215 -15.30 -10.66 6.32
CA MET A 215 -14.64 -11.24 7.50
C MET A 215 -14.45 -12.75 7.37
N ASP A 216 -15.50 -13.48 6.97
CA ASP A 216 -15.44 -14.93 6.76
C ASP A 216 -14.37 -15.30 5.72
N GLN A 217 -14.29 -14.56 4.62
CA GLN A 217 -13.29 -14.79 3.57
C GLN A 217 -11.87 -14.50 4.05
N ILE A 218 -11.67 -13.45 4.85
CA ILE A 218 -10.37 -13.10 5.42
C ILE A 218 -9.91 -14.21 6.36
N TYR A 219 -10.75 -14.63 7.32
CA TYR A 219 -10.40 -15.65 8.29
C TYR A 219 -10.23 -17.04 7.66
N ALA A 220 -10.96 -17.35 6.58
CA ALA A 220 -10.77 -18.58 5.81
C ALA A 220 -9.38 -18.64 5.16
N LYS A 221 -8.79 -17.48 4.80
CA LYS A 221 -7.43 -17.39 4.23
C LYS A 221 -6.35 -17.34 5.31
N ASN A 222 -6.56 -16.55 6.36
CA ASN A 222 -5.64 -16.42 7.48
C ASN A 222 -6.43 -16.12 8.78
N PRO A 223 -6.60 -17.10 9.67
CA PRO A 223 -7.28 -16.91 10.94
C PRO A 223 -6.53 -15.97 11.92
N ASN A 224 -5.25 -15.71 11.68
CA ASN A 224 -4.41 -14.83 12.48
C ASN A 224 -4.23 -13.44 11.84
N ALA A 225 -5.02 -13.10 10.83
CA ALA A 225 -4.94 -11.80 10.19
C ALA A 225 -5.28 -10.68 11.19
N ARG A 226 -4.43 -9.66 11.28
CA ARG A 226 -4.71 -8.44 12.04
C ARG A 226 -5.69 -7.57 11.27
N ILE A 227 -6.84 -7.30 11.86
CA ILE A 227 -7.92 -6.54 11.20
C ILE A 227 -8.18 -5.25 11.96
N VAL A 228 -8.22 -4.14 11.24
CA VAL A 228 -8.67 -2.84 11.74
C VAL A 228 -9.81 -2.35 10.88
N LEU A 229 -10.90 -1.95 11.49
CA LEU A 229 -12.03 -1.38 10.75
C LEU A 229 -12.54 -0.08 11.38
N THR A 230 -13.10 0.79 10.54
CA THR A 230 -13.66 2.07 10.97
C THR A 230 -15.16 2.13 10.70
N ALA A 231 -15.91 2.74 11.63
CA ALA A 231 -17.32 3.05 11.45
C ALA A 231 -17.65 4.48 11.84
N VAL A 232 -18.40 5.13 10.98
CA VAL A 232 -18.95 6.47 11.21
C VAL A 232 -20.47 6.41 11.34
N THR A 233 -21.11 5.51 10.58
CA THR A 233 -22.59 5.37 10.56
C THR A 233 -23.08 4.44 11.68
N LEU A 234 -24.33 4.65 12.13
CA LEU A 234 -24.96 3.81 13.15
C LEU A 234 -25.12 2.36 12.69
N GLU A 235 -25.39 2.15 11.39
CA GLU A 235 -25.53 0.84 10.80
C GLU A 235 -24.23 0.04 10.95
N THR A 236 -23.09 0.62 10.57
CA THR A 236 -21.79 -0.04 10.73
C THR A 236 -21.42 -0.23 12.19
N GLN A 237 -21.81 0.70 13.09
CA GLN A 237 -21.59 0.54 14.53
C GLN A 237 -22.39 -0.65 15.09
N ALA A 238 -23.61 -0.87 14.62
CA ALA A 238 -24.43 -2.04 15.00
C ALA A 238 -23.76 -3.36 14.55
N GLU A 239 -23.18 -3.40 13.35
CA GLU A 239 -22.41 -4.54 12.87
C GLU A 239 -21.19 -4.82 13.76
N MET A 240 -20.50 -3.78 14.26
CA MET A 240 -19.34 -3.93 15.16
C MET A 240 -19.69 -4.61 16.48
N LEU A 241 -20.87 -4.37 17.04
CA LEU A 241 -21.31 -5.07 18.26
C LEU A 241 -21.47 -6.58 18.01
N THR A 242 -21.97 -6.96 16.85
CA THR A 242 -22.06 -8.37 16.44
C THR A 242 -20.66 -8.98 16.27
N LEU A 243 -19.69 -8.24 15.74
CA LEU A 243 -18.30 -8.69 15.64
C LEU A 243 -17.68 -8.94 17.03
N ALA A 244 -18.00 -8.13 18.04
CA ALA A 244 -17.53 -8.34 19.41
C ALA A 244 -18.01 -9.70 19.98
N ASP A 245 -19.28 -10.06 19.73
CA ASP A 245 -19.82 -11.36 20.13
C ASP A 245 -19.18 -12.53 19.37
N ILE A 246 -18.90 -12.35 18.08
CA ILE A 246 -18.19 -13.34 17.26
C ILE A 246 -16.76 -13.52 17.77
N ALA A 247 -16.03 -12.45 17.99
CA ALA A 247 -14.66 -12.47 18.51
C ALA A 247 -14.58 -13.25 19.84
N LYS A 248 -15.52 -12.98 20.77
CA LYS A 248 -15.61 -13.69 22.04
C LYS A 248 -15.82 -15.20 21.88
N ARG A 249 -16.71 -15.60 20.93
CA ARG A 249 -16.99 -17.02 20.66
C ARG A 249 -15.81 -17.75 20.05
N HIS A 250 -14.99 -17.06 19.25
CA HIS A 250 -13.84 -17.62 18.56
C HIS A 250 -12.51 -17.39 19.30
N ASN A 251 -12.56 -16.78 20.51
CA ASN A 251 -11.39 -16.42 21.31
C ASN A 251 -10.37 -15.55 20.53
N VAL A 252 -10.85 -14.60 19.76
CA VAL A 252 -10.06 -13.60 19.03
C VAL A 252 -10.05 -12.32 19.84
N ASP A 253 -8.88 -11.69 19.97
CA ASP A 253 -8.76 -10.39 20.62
C ASP A 253 -9.63 -9.34 19.92
N PHE A 254 -10.41 -8.59 20.71
CA PHE A 254 -11.28 -7.53 20.24
C PHE A 254 -11.05 -6.28 21.07
N ASN A 255 -10.72 -5.19 20.42
CA ASN A 255 -10.59 -3.88 21.04
C ASN A 255 -11.34 -2.83 20.22
N MET A 256 -12.06 -1.93 20.89
CA MET A 256 -12.80 -0.85 20.24
C MET A 256 -12.52 0.46 20.95
N VAL A 257 -12.21 1.50 20.16
CA VAL A 257 -12.04 2.87 20.64
C VAL A 257 -12.88 3.83 19.81
N GLN A 258 -13.37 4.88 20.43
CA GLN A 258 -13.98 6.01 19.73
C GLN A 258 -12.98 7.16 19.67
N MET A 259 -12.84 7.76 18.50
CA MET A 259 -12.01 8.92 18.26
C MET A 259 -12.87 10.10 17.82
N ALA A 260 -12.79 11.22 18.56
CA ALA A 260 -13.41 12.49 18.21
C ALA A 260 -12.32 13.49 17.83
N VAL A 261 -12.42 14.09 16.66
CA VAL A 261 -11.47 15.07 16.15
C VAL A 261 -12.17 16.42 16.01
N THR A 262 -11.51 17.45 16.50
CA THR A 262 -11.94 18.84 16.31
C THR A 262 -10.78 19.64 15.76
N ARG A 263 -10.95 20.27 14.61
CA ARG A 263 -9.90 21.06 13.94
C ARG A 263 -10.24 22.54 13.99
N SER A 264 -9.21 23.39 14.10
CA SER A 264 -9.39 24.82 13.91
C SER A 264 -9.65 25.15 12.44
N ARG A 265 -10.50 26.12 12.18
CA ARG A 265 -10.67 26.75 10.87
C ARG A 265 -10.76 28.26 11.02
N GLU A 266 -10.30 28.96 10.00
CA GLU A 266 -10.45 30.41 9.92
C GLU A 266 -11.93 30.79 9.64
N ALA A 267 -12.41 31.80 10.34
CA ALA A 267 -13.73 32.39 10.15
C ALA A 267 -13.59 33.92 10.28
N GLY A 268 -13.31 34.59 9.15
CA GLY A 268 -12.93 35.98 9.14
C GLY A 268 -11.62 36.22 9.93
N PRO A 269 -11.58 37.15 10.87
CA PRO A 269 -10.37 37.40 11.68
C PRO A 269 -10.17 36.42 12.84
N TYR A 270 -11.03 35.41 12.98
CA TYR A 270 -11.04 34.50 14.13
C TYR A 270 -10.74 33.07 13.70
N HIS A 271 -10.25 32.26 14.65
CA HIS A 271 -10.14 30.80 14.53
C HIS A 271 -11.26 30.15 15.34
N MET A 272 -12.03 29.31 14.68
CA MET A 272 -13.11 28.55 15.31
C MET A 272 -12.80 27.06 15.31
N MET A 273 -13.25 26.33 16.32
CA MET A 273 -13.14 24.90 16.40
C MET A 273 -14.33 24.24 15.69
N GLN A 274 -14.04 23.34 14.75
CA GLN A 274 -15.04 22.57 14.01
C GLN A 274 -14.90 21.09 14.33
N ALA A 275 -15.90 20.53 15.01
CA ALA A 275 -15.96 19.10 15.30
C ALA A 275 -16.24 18.31 14.03
N GLN A 276 -15.63 17.14 13.94
CA GLN A 276 -15.91 16.12 12.93
C GLN A 276 -16.78 15.03 13.55
N ASN A 277 -17.41 14.19 12.71
CA ASN A 277 -18.13 13.03 13.21
C ASN A 277 -17.15 12.09 13.96
N PRO A 278 -17.52 11.62 15.15
CA PRO A 278 -16.74 10.61 15.86
C PRO A 278 -16.60 9.35 15.00
N VAL A 279 -15.42 8.74 15.03
CA VAL A 279 -15.11 7.51 14.32
C VAL A 279 -14.85 6.41 15.33
N TRP A 280 -15.55 5.31 15.20
CA TRP A 280 -15.25 4.08 15.93
C TRP A 280 -14.16 3.30 15.17
N ILE A 281 -13.19 2.82 15.91
CA ILE A 281 -12.07 2.02 15.38
C ILE A 281 -12.05 0.72 16.14
N VAL A 282 -12.29 -0.37 15.44
CA VAL A 282 -12.20 -1.75 15.97
C VAL A 282 -10.91 -2.38 15.51
N THR A 283 -10.32 -3.15 16.40
CA THR A 283 -9.13 -3.95 16.14
C THR A 283 -9.39 -5.40 16.54
N MET A 284 -9.05 -6.35 15.69
CA MET A 284 -9.19 -7.79 15.90
C MET A 284 -7.91 -8.52 15.47
N GLY A 285 -7.57 -9.63 16.14
CA GLY A 285 -6.39 -10.45 15.84
C GLY A 285 -5.17 -10.15 16.69
#